data_5dd7962f90392cc99321946ab8d1da67
#
_entry.id   5dd7962f90392cc99321946ab8d1da67
#
_cell.length_a   1.000
_cell.length_b   1.000
_cell.length_c   1.000
_cell.angle_alpha   90.00
_cell.angle_beta   90.00
_cell.angle_gamma   90.00
#
_symmetry.space_group_name_H-M   'P 1'
#
loop_
_entity.id
_entity.type
_entity.pdbx_description
1 polymer ?
#
loop_
_entity_poly.entity_id
_entity_poly.type
_entity_poly.pdbx_seq_one_letter_code
_entity_poly.pdbx_strand_id
1 'polypeptide(L)'
;MAAILELRAVKAFYGQSEVLHGIDLVVEEAGMTVLLGANGAGKTTTLRAICGMVRSEGEIQFGERRLDRCTTEQIAGFGVAHVPEGRGTFIGLTVEENLRIGGYSATGRPDEKMQLMYGYFPILAQRRRQQAGALSGGEQQMLAIARALMMAPRLLVLDEPSFGLAPRVVEAIFGIVERIKREQRVSVLLVEQNASLALEMADRAYLLETGYVVTSGSAKALADDPQIRRSYLGY
;
A
#
# COMPACT_ATOMS: atom_id res chain seq x y z
N MET A 1 -7.50 -17.52 -7.47
CA MET A 1 -6.09 -17.11 -7.68
C MET A 1 -5.29 -17.51 -6.44
N ALA A 2 -3.97 -17.69 -6.53
CA ALA A 2 -3.14 -18.00 -5.35
C ALA A 2 -3.02 -16.77 -4.45
N ALA A 3 -2.95 -16.96 -3.14
CA ALA A 3 -2.72 -15.87 -2.20
C ALA A 3 -1.22 -15.53 -2.16
N ILE A 4 -0.88 -14.22 -2.28
CA ILE A 4 0.47 -13.72 -2.04
C ILE A 4 0.69 -13.39 -0.57
N LEU A 5 -0.34 -12.84 0.09
CA LEU A 5 -0.33 -12.51 1.51
C LEU A 5 -1.58 -13.08 2.18
N GLU A 6 -1.41 -13.69 3.34
CA GLU A 6 -2.50 -14.19 4.15
C GLU A 6 -2.26 -13.88 5.62
N LEU A 7 -3.23 -13.25 6.26
CA LEU A 7 -3.30 -13.00 7.69
C LEU A 7 -4.32 -13.97 8.29
N ARG A 8 -3.95 -14.66 9.39
CA ARG A 8 -4.83 -15.57 10.13
C ARG A 8 -4.81 -15.24 11.60
N ALA A 9 -5.96 -14.83 12.12
CA ALA A 9 -6.18 -14.44 13.51
C ALA A 9 -5.12 -13.46 14.02
N VAL A 10 -4.75 -12.46 13.20
CA VAL A 10 -3.67 -11.51 13.52
C VAL A 10 -4.15 -10.49 14.53
N LYS A 11 -3.44 -10.44 15.66
CA LYS A 11 -3.54 -9.41 16.70
C LYS A 11 -2.35 -8.48 16.60
N ALA A 12 -2.51 -7.21 16.94
CA ALA A 12 -1.40 -6.26 16.98
C ALA A 12 -1.51 -5.32 18.19
N PHE A 13 -0.34 -4.90 18.71
CA PHE A 13 -0.25 -4.24 20.00
C PHE A 13 0.66 -3.01 19.94
N TYR A 14 0.27 -1.96 20.63
CA TYR A 14 1.14 -0.85 21.04
C TYR A 14 1.34 -0.91 22.57
N GLY A 15 2.51 -1.35 23.00
CA GLY A 15 2.77 -1.65 24.40
C GLY A 15 1.81 -2.75 24.91
N GLN A 16 0.93 -2.42 25.84
CA GLN A 16 -0.09 -3.32 26.39
C GLN A 16 -1.46 -3.21 25.69
N SER A 17 -1.64 -2.20 24.84
CA SER A 17 -2.94 -1.97 24.18
C SER A 17 -3.05 -2.85 22.92
N GLU A 18 -4.01 -3.77 22.90
CA GLU A 18 -4.39 -4.53 21.72
C GLU A 18 -5.25 -3.64 20.80
N VAL A 19 -4.86 -3.53 19.54
CA VAL A 19 -5.51 -2.69 18.52
C VAL A 19 -6.15 -3.52 17.41
N LEU A 20 -5.57 -4.67 17.08
CA LEU A 20 -6.18 -5.65 16.17
C LEU A 20 -6.55 -6.90 16.96
N HIS A 21 -7.76 -7.39 16.76
CA HIS A 21 -8.40 -8.39 17.59
C HIS A 21 -8.60 -9.74 16.87
N GLY A 22 -7.57 -10.20 16.14
CA GLY A 22 -7.63 -11.46 15.40
C GLY A 22 -8.24 -11.29 14.02
N ILE A 23 -7.61 -10.48 13.17
CA ILE A 23 -8.09 -10.24 11.81
C ILE A 23 -7.61 -11.31 10.84
N ASP A 24 -8.48 -11.65 9.88
CA ASP A 24 -8.20 -12.49 8.73
C ASP A 24 -8.27 -11.65 7.46
N LEU A 25 -7.24 -11.72 6.60
CA LEU A 25 -7.16 -10.96 5.35
C LEU A 25 -6.34 -11.73 4.32
N VAL A 26 -6.75 -11.68 3.06
CA VAL A 26 -6.03 -12.29 1.94
C VAL A 26 -5.81 -11.25 0.84
N VAL A 27 -4.58 -11.21 0.32
CA VAL A 27 -4.24 -10.50 -0.93
C VAL A 27 -3.88 -11.54 -1.98
N GLU A 28 -4.55 -11.51 -3.12
CA GLU A 28 -4.29 -12.42 -4.23
C GLU A 28 -3.09 -11.97 -5.07
N GLU A 29 -2.40 -12.91 -5.71
CA GLU A 29 -1.29 -12.60 -6.62
C GLU A 29 -1.77 -11.75 -7.79
N ALA A 30 -1.01 -10.67 -8.08
CA ALA A 30 -1.31 -9.66 -9.09
C ALA A 30 -2.72 -9.04 -8.96
N GLY A 31 -3.36 -9.19 -7.78
CA GLY A 31 -4.64 -8.58 -7.43
C GLY A 31 -4.47 -7.30 -6.64
N MET A 32 -5.56 -6.54 -6.52
CA MET A 32 -5.67 -5.39 -5.64
C MET A 32 -6.71 -5.67 -4.56
N THR A 33 -6.25 -5.66 -3.31
CA THR A 33 -7.11 -5.77 -2.13
C THR A 33 -7.15 -4.43 -1.41
N VAL A 34 -8.34 -3.99 -1.03
CA VAL A 34 -8.51 -2.78 -0.23
C VAL A 34 -8.96 -3.11 1.19
N LEU A 35 -8.38 -2.42 2.16
CA LEU A 35 -8.81 -2.39 3.56
C LEU A 35 -9.43 -1.04 3.86
N LEU A 36 -10.74 -1.02 4.03
CA LEU A 36 -11.55 0.16 4.31
C LEU A 36 -11.79 0.30 5.82
N GLY A 37 -12.08 1.49 6.28
CA GLY A 37 -12.49 1.77 7.66
C GLY A 37 -12.28 3.23 8.03
N ALA A 38 -12.94 3.66 9.09
CA ALA A 38 -12.79 4.99 9.65
C ALA A 38 -11.38 5.22 10.24
N ASN A 39 -11.05 6.47 10.56
CA ASN A 39 -9.82 6.79 11.28
C ASN A 39 -9.84 6.11 12.66
N GLY A 40 -8.71 5.49 13.03
CA GLY A 40 -8.61 4.72 14.26
C GLY A 40 -9.15 3.28 14.18
N ALA A 41 -9.68 2.82 13.04
CA ALA A 41 -10.18 1.45 12.89
C ALA A 41 -9.09 0.37 12.98
N GLY A 42 -7.80 0.72 12.83
CA GLY A 42 -6.68 -0.22 12.85
C GLY A 42 -6.00 -0.45 11.49
N LYS A 43 -6.38 0.31 10.45
CA LYS A 43 -5.85 0.16 9.08
C LYS A 43 -4.32 0.25 9.00
N THR A 44 -3.74 1.36 9.42
CA THR A 44 -2.27 1.56 9.47
C THR A 44 -1.59 0.53 10.38
N THR A 45 -2.26 0.11 11.48
CA THR A 45 -1.75 -0.93 12.37
C THR A 45 -1.65 -2.28 11.66
N THR A 46 -2.63 -2.62 10.79
CA THR A 46 -2.58 -3.81 9.95
C THR A 46 -1.35 -3.79 9.03
N LEU A 47 -1.10 -2.65 8.35
CA LEU A 47 0.07 -2.51 7.50
C LEU A 47 1.39 -2.61 8.28
N ARG A 48 1.44 -1.99 9.46
CA ARG A 48 2.61 -2.07 10.36
C ARG A 48 2.87 -3.48 10.87
N ALA A 49 1.82 -4.26 11.15
CA ALA A 49 1.95 -5.66 11.53
C ALA A 49 2.54 -6.49 10.37
N ILE A 50 2.03 -6.32 9.14
CA ILE A 50 2.55 -6.96 7.93
C ILE A 50 4.03 -6.62 7.71
N CYS A 51 4.43 -5.38 7.96
CA CYS A 51 5.79 -4.89 7.77
C CYS A 51 6.72 -5.15 8.97
N GLY A 52 6.27 -5.83 10.03
CA GLY A 52 7.09 -6.11 11.21
C GLY A 52 7.45 -4.88 12.05
N MET A 53 6.62 -3.83 11.99
CA MET A 53 6.85 -2.54 12.67
C MET A 53 6.15 -2.43 14.02
N VAL A 54 5.29 -3.40 14.38
CA VAL A 54 4.58 -3.47 15.66
C VAL A 54 4.58 -4.91 16.15
N ARG A 55 4.46 -5.11 17.46
CA ARG A 55 4.26 -6.44 18.02
C ARG A 55 2.96 -7.02 17.48
N SER A 56 3.02 -8.24 16.96
CA SER A 56 1.86 -8.98 16.46
C SER A 56 1.88 -10.42 16.95
N GLU A 57 0.70 -11.03 17.00
CA GLU A 57 0.45 -12.44 17.27
C GLU A 57 -0.45 -13.00 16.15
N GLY A 58 -0.53 -14.32 16.01
CA GLY A 58 -1.21 -14.97 14.89
C GLY A 58 -0.25 -15.33 13.76
N GLU A 59 -0.75 -15.48 12.56
CA GLU A 59 0.05 -15.89 11.42
C GLU A 59 -0.02 -14.85 10.29
N ILE A 60 1.15 -14.43 9.80
CA ILE A 60 1.28 -13.57 8.61
C ILE A 60 2.13 -14.34 7.60
N GLN A 61 1.47 -14.85 6.55
CA GLN A 61 2.09 -15.67 5.51
C GLN A 61 2.25 -14.85 4.23
N PHE A 62 3.46 -14.80 3.67
CA PHE A 62 3.78 -14.16 2.39
C PHE A 62 4.40 -15.18 1.43
N GLY A 63 3.63 -15.68 0.47
CA GLY A 63 3.99 -16.85 -0.30
C GLY A 63 4.25 -18.05 0.63
N GLU A 64 5.47 -18.60 0.60
CA GLU A 64 5.88 -19.71 1.46
C GLU A 64 6.54 -19.26 2.78
N ARG A 65 6.59 -17.96 3.08
CA ARG A 65 7.35 -17.40 4.21
C ARG A 65 6.44 -16.85 5.30
N ARG A 66 6.81 -17.12 6.56
CA ARG A 66 6.19 -16.52 7.75
C ARG A 66 6.85 -15.17 8.02
N LEU A 67 6.06 -14.07 8.00
CA LEU A 67 6.54 -12.72 8.27
C LEU A 67 6.51 -12.35 9.76
N ASP A 68 5.62 -12.95 10.54
CA ASP A 68 5.42 -12.67 11.98
C ASP A 68 6.66 -12.92 12.85
N ARG A 69 7.71 -13.54 12.29
CA ARG A 69 8.99 -13.79 12.95
C ARG A 69 10.17 -13.07 12.30
N CYS A 70 9.91 -12.18 11.34
CA CYS A 70 10.93 -11.52 10.55
C CYS A 70 11.10 -10.06 10.96
N THR A 71 12.31 -9.52 10.76
CA THR A 71 12.55 -8.08 10.89
C THR A 71 12.00 -7.33 9.69
N THR A 72 11.79 -6.01 9.82
CA THR A 72 11.32 -5.14 8.73
C THR A 72 12.23 -5.22 7.50
N GLU A 73 13.55 -5.30 7.71
CA GLU A 73 14.53 -5.41 6.62
C GLU A 73 14.42 -6.75 5.88
N GLN A 74 14.17 -7.85 6.59
CA GLN A 74 13.94 -9.16 5.99
C GLN A 74 12.66 -9.15 5.17
N ILE A 75 11.57 -8.57 5.71
CA ILE A 75 10.28 -8.45 5.03
C ILE A 75 10.41 -7.64 3.75
N ALA A 76 11.11 -6.51 3.80
CA ALA A 76 11.43 -5.71 2.62
C ALA A 76 12.25 -6.53 1.60
N GLY A 77 13.27 -7.28 2.06
CA GLY A 77 14.09 -8.16 1.23
C GLY A 77 13.31 -9.30 0.55
N PHE A 78 12.16 -9.70 1.09
CA PHE A 78 11.26 -10.68 0.46
C PHE A 78 10.37 -10.09 -0.63
N GLY A 79 10.37 -8.77 -0.78
CA GLY A 79 9.63 -8.06 -1.83
C GLY A 79 8.32 -7.44 -1.35
N VAL A 80 8.22 -7.07 -0.09
CA VAL A 80 7.14 -6.22 0.45
C VAL A 80 7.64 -4.79 0.50
N ALA A 81 7.00 -3.88 -0.25
CA ALA A 81 7.31 -2.45 -0.22
C ALA A 81 6.16 -1.67 0.39
N HIS A 82 6.45 -0.77 1.33
CA HIS A 82 5.47 0.03 2.05
C HIS A 82 5.62 1.52 1.72
N VAL A 83 4.54 2.15 1.33
CA VAL A 83 4.40 3.60 1.20
C VAL A 83 3.51 4.06 2.36
N PRO A 84 4.09 4.68 3.40
CA PRO A 84 3.33 5.11 4.57
C PRO A 84 2.49 6.35 4.28
N GLU A 85 1.48 6.59 5.11
CA GLU A 85 0.81 7.88 5.21
C GLU A 85 1.86 9.01 5.38
N GLY A 86 1.63 10.17 4.77
CA GLY A 86 2.60 11.27 4.81
C GLY A 86 3.77 11.12 3.85
N ARG A 87 3.71 10.17 2.90
CA ARG A 87 4.61 9.98 1.74
C ARG A 87 6.00 9.47 2.08
N GLY A 88 6.59 9.84 3.23
CA GLY A 88 7.91 9.41 3.67
C GLY A 88 9.06 9.74 2.72
N THR A 89 8.94 10.75 1.84
CA THR A 89 9.99 11.19 0.93
C THR A 89 11.13 11.90 1.68
N PHE A 90 12.37 11.74 1.22
CA PHE A 90 13.51 12.48 1.73
C PHE A 90 13.52 13.88 1.10
N ILE A 91 12.93 14.86 1.81
CA ILE A 91 12.65 16.21 1.28
C ILE A 91 13.91 17.01 0.90
N GLY A 92 15.04 16.75 1.56
CA GLY A 92 16.34 17.39 1.28
C GLY A 92 17.10 16.76 0.10
N LEU A 93 16.65 15.62 -0.39
CA LEU A 93 17.25 14.95 -1.55
C LEU A 93 16.48 15.25 -2.81
N THR A 94 17.17 15.16 -3.95
CA THR A 94 16.55 15.27 -5.27
C THR A 94 15.62 14.09 -5.55
N VAL A 95 14.76 14.23 -6.56
CA VAL A 95 13.93 13.13 -7.08
C VAL A 95 14.78 11.92 -7.45
N GLU A 96 15.88 12.15 -8.19
CA GLU A 96 16.78 11.08 -8.62
C GLU A 96 17.44 10.36 -7.43
N GLU A 97 17.91 11.08 -6.43
CA GLU A 97 18.50 10.51 -5.21
C GLU A 97 17.47 9.71 -4.39
N ASN A 98 16.24 10.21 -4.28
CA ASN A 98 15.14 9.46 -3.66
C ASN A 98 14.91 8.11 -4.35
N LEU A 99 14.88 8.09 -5.68
CA LEU A 99 14.72 6.86 -6.45
C LEU A 99 15.91 5.92 -6.26
N ARG A 100 17.15 6.41 -6.29
CA ARG A 100 18.36 5.62 -6.06
C ARG A 100 18.36 4.92 -4.71
N ILE A 101 17.96 5.64 -3.64
CA ILE A 101 17.82 5.04 -2.29
C ILE A 101 16.78 3.92 -2.30
N GLY A 102 15.63 4.10 -2.99
CA GLY A 102 14.62 3.06 -3.13
C GLY A 102 15.14 1.78 -3.78
N GLY A 103 16.12 1.89 -4.66
CA GLY A 103 16.75 0.75 -5.33
C GLY A 103 17.97 0.15 -4.60
N TYR A 104 18.33 0.62 -3.41
CA TYR A 104 19.56 0.23 -2.73
C TYR A 104 19.69 -1.28 -2.47
N SER A 105 18.61 -1.93 -2.05
CA SER A 105 18.56 -3.38 -1.79
C SER A 105 18.09 -4.20 -3.00
N ALA A 106 17.79 -3.54 -4.12
CA ALA A 106 17.22 -4.21 -5.28
C ALA A 106 18.30 -4.92 -6.11
N THR A 107 18.00 -6.12 -6.61
CA THR A 107 18.80 -6.80 -7.61
C THR A 107 18.61 -6.19 -9.01
N GLY A 108 19.62 -6.26 -9.87
CA GLY A 108 19.55 -5.80 -11.25
C GLY A 108 20.15 -4.40 -11.44
N ARG A 109 19.82 -3.77 -12.57
CA ARG A 109 20.42 -2.48 -12.99
C ARG A 109 19.58 -1.30 -12.50
N PRO A 110 20.08 -0.48 -11.54
CA PRO A 110 19.32 0.64 -10.97
C PRO A 110 18.85 1.65 -12.03
N ASP A 111 19.68 1.92 -13.03
CA ASP A 111 19.36 2.90 -14.07
C ASP A 111 18.20 2.43 -14.98
N GLU A 112 18.11 1.15 -15.31
CA GLU A 112 16.99 0.60 -16.09
C GLU A 112 15.67 0.72 -15.30
N LYS A 113 15.71 0.40 -14.01
CA LYS A 113 14.54 0.57 -13.12
C LYS A 113 14.12 2.03 -13.00
N MET A 114 15.08 2.94 -12.90
CA MET A 114 14.81 4.37 -12.83
C MET A 114 14.17 4.87 -14.14
N GLN A 115 14.64 4.43 -15.31
CA GLN A 115 13.99 4.75 -16.57
C GLN A 115 12.56 4.20 -16.65
N LEU A 116 12.31 3.01 -16.12
CA LEU A 116 10.98 2.45 -16.02
C LEU A 116 10.07 3.33 -15.13
N MET A 117 10.58 3.79 -13.98
CA MET A 117 9.83 4.72 -13.11
C MET A 117 9.55 6.04 -13.81
N TYR A 118 10.49 6.58 -14.57
CA TYR A 118 10.27 7.79 -15.38
C TYR A 118 9.23 7.57 -16.49
N GLY A 119 9.10 6.35 -17.01
CA GLY A 119 8.05 5.97 -17.95
C GLY A 119 6.65 5.93 -17.32
N TYR A 120 6.53 5.52 -16.05
CA TYR A 120 5.28 5.56 -15.28
C TYR A 120 4.95 6.96 -14.77
N PHE A 121 5.95 7.71 -14.37
CA PHE A 121 5.83 9.04 -13.75
C PHE A 121 6.65 10.09 -14.52
N PRO A 122 6.21 10.53 -15.72
CA PRO A 122 6.99 11.45 -16.56
C PRO A 122 7.35 12.77 -15.88
N ILE A 123 6.50 13.25 -14.97
CA ILE A 123 6.76 14.46 -14.19
C ILE A 123 8.01 14.33 -13.32
N LEU A 124 8.30 13.13 -12.80
CA LEU A 124 9.52 12.88 -12.02
C LEU A 124 10.78 12.94 -12.89
N ALA A 125 10.69 12.50 -14.16
CA ALA A 125 11.80 12.65 -15.11
C ALA A 125 12.12 14.13 -15.39
N GLN A 126 11.08 14.95 -15.61
CA GLN A 126 11.23 16.39 -15.84
C GLN A 126 11.86 17.11 -14.64
N ARG A 127 11.56 16.64 -13.41
CA ARG A 127 11.99 17.23 -12.14
C ARG A 127 13.12 16.47 -11.45
N ARG A 128 13.84 15.58 -12.17
CA ARG A 128 14.80 14.65 -11.58
C ARG A 128 15.86 15.27 -10.68
N ARG A 129 16.28 16.51 -10.99
CA ARG A 129 17.28 17.29 -10.23
C ARG A 129 16.68 18.21 -9.16
N GLN A 130 15.36 18.31 -9.09
CA GLN A 130 14.66 19.13 -8.10
C GLN A 130 14.62 18.40 -6.75
N GLN A 131 14.80 19.14 -5.65
CA GLN A 131 14.60 18.58 -4.31
C GLN A 131 13.15 18.16 -4.10
N ALA A 132 12.95 17.04 -3.46
CA ALA A 132 11.62 16.46 -3.21
C ALA A 132 10.73 17.38 -2.37
N GLY A 133 11.31 18.18 -1.47
CA GLY A 133 10.55 19.18 -0.69
C GLY A 133 9.92 20.31 -1.50
N ALA A 134 10.41 20.57 -2.73
CA ALA A 134 9.87 21.59 -3.64
C ALA A 134 8.80 21.04 -4.61
N LEU A 135 8.47 19.75 -4.52
CA LEU A 135 7.41 19.11 -5.29
C LEU A 135 6.04 19.42 -4.67
N SER A 136 5.00 19.44 -5.50
CA SER A 136 3.62 19.44 -5.01
C SER A 136 3.29 18.14 -4.23
N GLY A 137 2.23 18.18 -3.42
CA GLY A 137 1.82 17.01 -2.65
C GLY A 137 1.60 15.75 -3.48
N GLY A 138 0.96 15.88 -4.65
CA GLY A 138 0.76 14.77 -5.57
C GLY A 138 2.04 14.26 -6.20
N GLU A 139 2.98 15.15 -6.56
CA GLU A 139 4.28 14.76 -7.09
C GLU A 139 5.14 14.05 -6.03
N GLN A 140 5.05 14.47 -4.76
CA GLN A 140 5.70 13.78 -3.64
C GLN A 140 5.10 12.38 -3.43
N GLN A 141 3.78 12.23 -3.59
CA GLN A 141 3.12 10.92 -3.52
C GLN A 141 3.56 10.01 -4.67
N MET A 142 3.61 10.55 -5.89
CA MET A 142 4.16 9.81 -7.04
C MET A 142 5.61 9.39 -6.81
N LEU A 143 6.43 10.25 -6.22
CA LEU A 143 7.82 9.94 -5.88
C LEU A 143 7.91 8.85 -4.81
N ALA A 144 7.06 8.87 -3.78
CA ALA A 144 7.02 7.85 -2.74
C ALA A 144 6.68 6.47 -3.31
N ILE A 145 5.68 6.40 -4.19
CA ILE A 145 5.29 5.17 -4.89
C ILE A 145 6.41 4.71 -5.83
N ALA A 146 6.96 5.59 -6.65
CA ALA A 146 8.06 5.27 -7.55
C ALA A 146 9.29 4.74 -6.80
N ARG A 147 9.63 5.35 -5.66
CA ARG A 147 10.73 4.91 -4.80
C ARG A 147 10.50 3.50 -4.25
N ALA A 148 9.28 3.19 -3.79
CA ALA A 148 8.91 1.85 -3.33
C ALA A 148 9.04 0.81 -4.45
N LEU A 149 8.64 1.17 -5.67
CA LEU A 149 8.72 0.31 -6.85
C LEU A 149 10.16 0.06 -7.36
N MET A 150 11.13 0.92 -7.00
CA MET A 150 12.54 0.68 -7.31
C MET A 150 13.08 -0.65 -6.76
N MET A 151 12.46 -1.18 -5.70
CA MET A 151 12.79 -2.51 -5.13
C MET A 151 12.30 -3.65 -6.04
N ALA A 152 11.47 -3.40 -7.05
CA ALA A 152 10.72 -4.40 -7.82
C ALA A 152 9.94 -5.35 -6.88
N PRO A 153 9.01 -4.82 -6.07
CA PRO A 153 8.32 -5.60 -5.05
C PRO A 153 7.33 -6.60 -5.68
N ARG A 154 7.03 -7.68 -4.95
CA ARG A 154 5.91 -8.58 -5.23
C ARG A 154 4.59 -8.07 -4.63
N LEU A 155 4.69 -7.32 -3.53
CA LEU A 155 3.55 -6.69 -2.84
C LEU A 155 3.87 -5.22 -2.57
N LEU A 156 3.02 -4.34 -3.07
CA LEU A 156 3.02 -2.92 -2.77
C LEU A 156 1.92 -2.62 -1.75
N VAL A 157 2.31 -2.07 -0.61
CA VAL A 157 1.43 -1.71 0.50
C VAL A 157 1.31 -0.18 0.52
N LEU A 158 0.10 0.35 0.36
CA LEU A 158 -0.18 1.79 0.28
C LEU A 158 -1.09 2.21 1.44
N ASP A 159 -0.62 3.16 2.25
CA ASP A 159 -1.36 3.71 3.38
C ASP A 159 -1.91 5.10 3.05
N GLU A 160 -3.22 5.18 2.82
CA GLU A 160 -4.01 6.38 2.48
C GLU A 160 -3.34 7.27 1.40
N PRO A 161 -3.01 6.71 0.21
CA PRO A 161 -2.26 7.46 -0.79
C PRO A 161 -3.04 8.63 -1.41
N SER A 162 -4.36 8.70 -1.22
CA SER A 162 -5.22 9.79 -1.70
C SER A 162 -5.30 10.98 -0.73
N PHE A 163 -4.87 10.79 0.54
CA PHE A 163 -5.10 11.79 1.59
C PHE A 163 -4.49 13.16 1.27
N GLY A 164 -5.34 14.20 1.35
CA GLY A 164 -4.92 15.59 1.12
C GLY A 164 -4.56 15.94 -0.33
N LEU A 165 -4.97 15.13 -1.30
CA LEU A 165 -4.74 15.37 -2.72
C LEU A 165 -6.01 15.80 -3.45
N ALA A 166 -5.84 16.59 -4.51
CA ALA A 166 -6.95 16.97 -5.38
C ALA A 166 -7.46 15.74 -6.17
N PRO A 167 -8.78 15.61 -6.43
CA PRO A 167 -9.39 14.44 -7.07
C PRO A 167 -8.69 13.99 -8.36
N ARG A 168 -8.38 14.92 -9.27
CA ARG A 168 -7.67 14.62 -10.53
C ARG A 168 -6.28 14.01 -10.31
N VAL A 169 -5.60 14.40 -9.23
CA VAL A 169 -4.27 13.86 -8.90
C VAL A 169 -4.42 12.44 -8.38
N VAL A 170 -5.44 12.19 -7.57
CA VAL A 170 -5.78 10.86 -7.04
C VAL A 170 -6.10 9.91 -8.19
N GLU A 171 -6.97 10.29 -9.12
CA GLU A 171 -7.29 9.51 -10.32
C GLU A 171 -6.03 9.17 -11.14
N ALA A 172 -5.14 10.15 -11.34
CA ALA A 172 -3.89 9.93 -12.06
C ALA A 172 -2.97 8.93 -11.34
N ILE A 173 -2.80 9.05 -10.01
CA ILE A 173 -1.99 8.13 -9.20
C ILE A 173 -2.55 6.71 -9.28
N PHE A 174 -3.84 6.54 -9.08
CA PHE A 174 -4.47 5.24 -9.10
C PHE A 174 -4.47 4.60 -10.49
N GLY A 175 -4.66 5.39 -11.55
CA GLY A 175 -4.50 4.90 -12.93
C GLY A 175 -3.08 4.38 -13.21
N ILE A 176 -2.05 5.03 -12.63
CA ILE A 176 -0.66 4.56 -12.72
C ILE A 176 -0.48 3.27 -11.90
N VAL A 177 -1.00 3.19 -10.67
CA VAL A 177 -0.93 1.99 -9.82
C VAL A 177 -1.59 0.79 -10.52
N GLU A 178 -2.76 0.97 -11.11
CA GLU A 178 -3.46 -0.07 -11.86
C GLU A 178 -2.65 -0.54 -13.08
N ARG A 179 -2.04 0.40 -13.81
CA ARG A 179 -1.14 0.09 -14.93
C ARG A 179 0.06 -0.73 -14.46
N ILE A 180 0.69 -0.35 -13.34
CA ILE A 180 1.84 -1.06 -12.76
C ILE A 180 1.43 -2.46 -12.29
N LYS A 181 0.30 -2.59 -11.58
CA LYS A 181 -0.26 -3.89 -11.17
C LYS A 181 -0.35 -4.85 -12.37
N ARG A 182 -0.90 -4.37 -13.47
CA ARG A 182 -1.10 -5.17 -14.69
C ARG A 182 0.21 -5.49 -15.40
N GLU A 183 1.09 -4.50 -15.62
CA GLU A 183 2.30 -4.66 -16.42
C GLU A 183 3.43 -5.36 -15.66
N GLN A 184 3.58 -5.10 -14.37
CA GLN A 184 4.63 -5.67 -13.52
C GLN A 184 4.15 -6.86 -12.68
N ARG A 185 2.84 -7.20 -12.73
CA ARG A 185 2.21 -8.24 -11.91
C ARG A 185 2.44 -8.06 -10.40
N VAL A 186 2.55 -6.83 -9.95
CA VAL A 186 2.67 -6.47 -8.53
C VAL A 186 1.30 -6.60 -7.88
N SER A 187 1.22 -7.29 -6.76
CA SER A 187 0.02 -7.32 -5.91
C SER A 187 -0.05 -6.04 -5.10
N VAL A 188 -1.24 -5.54 -4.84
CA VAL A 188 -1.44 -4.28 -4.12
C VAL A 188 -2.36 -4.49 -2.92
N LEU A 189 -1.91 -4.06 -1.74
CA LEU A 189 -2.75 -3.86 -0.56
C LEU A 189 -2.89 -2.36 -0.33
N LEU A 190 -4.11 -1.86 -0.53
CA LEU A 190 -4.46 -0.46 -0.40
C LEU A 190 -5.25 -0.25 0.88
N VAL A 191 -4.83 0.68 1.71
CA VAL A 191 -5.63 1.20 2.83
C VAL A 191 -6.19 2.55 2.43
N GLU A 192 -7.49 2.73 2.55
CA GLU A 192 -8.18 3.97 2.19
C GLU A 192 -9.37 4.25 3.11
N GLN A 193 -9.68 5.55 3.24
CA GLN A 193 -10.90 6.02 3.87
C GLN A 193 -11.98 6.30 2.82
N ASN A 194 -11.60 6.74 1.62
CA ASN A 194 -12.52 6.98 0.52
C ASN A 194 -12.95 5.64 -0.11
N ALA A 195 -14.06 5.09 0.42
CA ALA A 195 -14.56 3.78 0.01
C ALA A 195 -15.00 3.73 -1.46
N SER A 196 -15.60 4.79 -1.98
CA SER A 196 -16.11 4.83 -3.37
C SER A 196 -14.98 4.57 -4.36
N LEU A 197 -13.93 5.37 -4.28
CA LEU A 197 -12.79 5.28 -5.18
C LEU A 197 -12.03 3.95 -5.01
N ALA A 198 -11.85 3.51 -3.77
CA ALA A 198 -11.10 2.29 -3.49
C ALA A 198 -11.83 1.03 -3.98
N LEU A 199 -13.16 0.98 -3.86
CA LEU A 199 -13.98 -0.15 -4.33
C LEU A 199 -14.04 -0.24 -5.87
N GLU A 200 -13.97 0.89 -6.58
CA GLU A 200 -13.93 0.91 -8.05
C GLU A 200 -12.69 0.21 -8.62
N MET A 201 -11.59 0.21 -7.88
CA MET A 201 -10.30 -0.28 -8.36
C MET A 201 -9.92 -1.66 -7.82
N ALA A 202 -10.50 -2.05 -6.69
CA ALA A 202 -10.11 -3.28 -6.02
C ALA A 202 -10.82 -4.51 -6.59
N ASP A 203 -10.13 -5.65 -6.52
CA ASP A 203 -10.71 -6.96 -6.81
C ASP A 203 -11.46 -7.47 -5.56
N ARG A 204 -10.90 -7.22 -4.37
CA ARG A 204 -11.41 -7.66 -3.07
C ARG A 204 -11.34 -6.53 -2.05
N ALA A 205 -12.31 -6.51 -1.14
CA ALA A 205 -12.38 -5.51 -0.08
C ALA A 205 -12.65 -6.14 1.29
N TYR A 206 -12.11 -5.49 2.31
CA TYR A 206 -12.33 -5.76 3.72
C TYR A 206 -12.73 -4.46 4.40
N LEU A 207 -13.73 -4.52 5.28
CA LEU A 207 -14.11 -3.42 6.14
C LEU A 207 -13.64 -3.67 7.56
N LEU A 208 -12.83 -2.76 8.07
CA LEU A 208 -12.27 -2.81 9.42
C LEU A 208 -12.96 -1.79 10.32
N GLU A 209 -13.47 -2.24 11.46
CA GLU A 209 -14.04 -1.39 12.50
C GLU A 209 -13.46 -1.79 13.86
N THR A 210 -12.89 -0.83 14.56
CA THR A 210 -12.36 -1.00 15.94
C THR A 210 -11.51 -2.28 16.09
N GLY A 211 -10.63 -2.53 15.13
CA GLY A 211 -9.70 -3.68 15.16
C GLY A 211 -10.29 -5.02 14.70
N TYR A 212 -11.51 -5.06 14.20
CA TYR A 212 -12.17 -6.27 13.68
C TYR A 212 -12.50 -6.13 12.20
N VAL A 213 -12.34 -7.20 11.43
CA VAL A 213 -12.91 -7.29 10.08
C VAL A 213 -14.40 -7.61 10.22
N VAL A 214 -15.26 -6.63 9.94
CA VAL A 214 -16.72 -6.77 10.08
C VAL A 214 -17.40 -7.32 8.83
N THR A 215 -16.80 -7.08 7.67
CA THR A 215 -17.26 -7.68 6.41
C THR A 215 -16.12 -7.79 5.40
N SER A 216 -16.24 -8.73 4.46
CA SER A 216 -15.30 -8.91 3.38
C SER A 216 -15.95 -9.57 2.17
N GLY A 217 -15.40 -9.34 0.97
CA GLY A 217 -15.93 -9.95 -0.25
C GLY A 217 -15.25 -9.39 -1.49
N SER A 218 -15.85 -9.64 -2.66
CA SER A 218 -15.43 -8.91 -3.86
C SER A 218 -15.78 -7.43 -3.71
N ALA A 219 -14.91 -6.56 -4.23
CA ALA A 219 -15.14 -5.11 -4.14
C ALA A 219 -16.50 -4.71 -4.73
N LYS A 220 -16.91 -5.37 -5.82
CA LYS A 220 -18.22 -5.18 -6.44
C LYS A 220 -19.37 -5.52 -5.48
N ALA A 221 -19.29 -6.66 -4.77
CA ALA A 221 -20.34 -7.06 -3.82
C ALA A 221 -20.47 -6.06 -2.66
N LEU A 222 -19.34 -5.53 -2.15
CA LEU A 222 -19.36 -4.51 -1.10
C LEU A 222 -19.90 -3.15 -1.65
N ALA A 223 -19.56 -2.78 -2.87
CA ALA A 223 -20.08 -1.55 -3.50
C ALA A 223 -21.61 -1.60 -3.73
N ASP A 224 -22.15 -2.80 -3.94
CA ASP A 224 -23.59 -3.01 -4.13
C ASP A 224 -24.37 -3.20 -2.82
N ASP A 225 -23.68 -3.38 -1.68
CA ASP A 225 -24.29 -3.59 -0.37
C ASP A 225 -24.99 -2.32 0.15
N PRO A 226 -26.31 -2.34 0.44
CA PRO A 226 -27.03 -1.16 0.90
C PRO A 226 -26.54 -0.58 2.24
N GLN A 227 -25.97 -1.42 3.11
CA GLN A 227 -25.46 -1.01 4.41
C GLN A 227 -24.13 -0.26 4.23
N ILE A 228 -23.22 -0.80 3.41
CA ILE A 228 -21.96 -0.16 3.02
C ILE A 228 -22.21 1.17 2.32
N ARG A 229 -23.17 1.20 1.39
CA ARG A 229 -23.54 2.42 0.67
C ARG A 229 -23.97 3.54 1.60
N ARG A 230 -24.84 3.26 2.58
CA ARG A 230 -25.32 4.26 3.55
C ARG A 230 -24.22 4.73 4.51
N SER A 231 -23.38 3.82 5.00
CA SER A 231 -22.40 4.13 6.05
C SER A 231 -21.10 4.71 5.52
N TYR A 232 -20.70 4.33 4.30
CA TYR A 232 -19.36 4.62 3.77
C TYR A 232 -19.34 5.31 2.41
N LEU A 233 -20.41 5.19 1.58
CA LEU A 233 -20.47 5.81 0.25
C LEU A 233 -21.32 7.08 0.20
N GLY A 234 -22.06 7.41 1.27
CA GLY A 234 -22.80 8.68 1.40
C GLY A 234 -24.09 8.76 0.57
N TYR A 235 -24.72 7.62 0.26
CA TYR A 235 -26.02 7.54 -0.46
C TYR A 235 -27.16 7.18 0.45
#